data_c65e407a0b9f3b143ffc5ddaf9fdcd30
#
_entry.id   c65e407a0b9f3b143ffc5ddaf9fdcd30
#
_cell.length_a   1.000
_cell.length_b   1.000
_cell.length_c   1.000
_cell.angle_alpha   90.00
_cell.angle_beta   90.00
_cell.angle_gamma   90.00
#
_symmetry.space_group_name_H-M   'P 1'
#
loop_
_entity.id
_entity.type
_entity.pdbx_description
1 polymer ?
#
loop_
_entity_poly.entity_id
_entity_poly.type
_entity_poly.pdbx_seq_one_letter_code
_entity_poly.pdbx_strand_id
1 'polypeptide(L)'
;MIEIKDNFLDKEDFDKIKEVYNSPNIPWAMGDILYDDEINSEVSILDNLQFINPVYSMNQPVSQLFEYWIPLLKKTKAVALYSIKINLNPRTPKIYEHGLHTDTGFMCKTGVFYINSNDGYTSFEDGTKVESVENRFVSFNSDMKHSGTSCTNQKYRLVMNINYFEAKFINLPHK
;
A
#
# COMPACT_ATOMS: atom_id res chain seq x y z
N MET A 1 -13.93 2.82 -9.75
CA MET A 1 -13.83 1.39 -10.14
C MET A 1 -12.54 0.85 -9.55
N ILE A 2 -12.60 -0.29 -8.86
CA ILE A 2 -11.46 -1.01 -8.29
C ILE A 2 -10.97 -2.02 -9.35
N GLU A 3 -9.69 -1.97 -9.68
CA GLU A 3 -9.04 -2.92 -10.60
C GLU A 3 -8.14 -3.84 -9.79
N ILE A 4 -8.27 -5.16 -9.96
CA ILE A 4 -7.49 -6.17 -9.25
C ILE A 4 -6.72 -6.98 -10.30
N LYS A 5 -5.42 -7.16 -10.09
CA LYS A 5 -4.54 -7.94 -10.97
C LYS A 5 -3.65 -8.86 -10.14
N ASP A 6 -3.86 -10.16 -10.27
CA ASP A 6 -3.01 -11.18 -9.67
C ASP A 6 -1.77 -11.44 -10.54
N ASN A 7 -0.70 -11.94 -9.92
CA ASN A 7 0.58 -12.19 -10.58
C ASN A 7 1.06 -10.96 -11.38
N PHE A 8 0.99 -9.80 -10.74
CA PHE A 8 1.19 -8.52 -11.40
C PHE A 8 2.63 -8.35 -11.92
N LEU A 9 3.60 -8.73 -11.12
CA LEU A 9 5.01 -8.76 -11.53
C LEU A 9 5.40 -10.14 -12.05
N ASP A 10 6.38 -10.17 -12.92
CA ASP A 10 7.03 -11.41 -13.30
C ASP A 10 7.73 -12.01 -12.08
N LYS A 11 7.82 -13.34 -12.04
CA LYS A 11 8.33 -14.06 -10.86
C LYS A 11 9.70 -13.56 -10.39
N GLU A 12 10.62 -13.30 -11.32
CA GLU A 12 11.97 -12.84 -11.00
C GLU A 12 11.98 -11.49 -10.29
N ASP A 13 11.19 -10.51 -10.79
CA ASP A 13 11.10 -9.19 -10.20
C ASP A 13 10.40 -9.24 -8.82
N PHE A 14 9.38 -10.07 -8.69
CA PHE A 14 8.70 -10.26 -7.42
C PHE A 14 9.58 -10.92 -6.37
N ASP A 15 10.34 -11.96 -6.74
CA ASP A 15 11.26 -12.65 -5.83
C ASP A 15 12.35 -11.69 -5.30
N LYS A 16 12.88 -10.79 -6.13
CA LYS A 16 13.84 -9.74 -5.70
C LYS A 16 13.22 -8.82 -4.65
N ILE A 17 11.97 -8.39 -4.82
CA ILE A 17 11.26 -7.57 -3.84
C ILE A 17 11.11 -8.34 -2.52
N LYS A 18 10.69 -9.61 -2.57
CA LYS A 18 10.54 -10.43 -1.37
C LYS A 18 11.88 -10.62 -0.65
N GLU A 19 12.95 -10.88 -1.37
CA GLU A 19 14.29 -11.04 -0.79
C GLU A 19 14.73 -9.77 -0.05
N VAL A 20 14.59 -8.61 -0.69
CA VAL A 20 14.95 -7.32 -0.11
C VAL A 20 14.17 -7.05 1.15
N TYR A 21 12.84 -7.18 1.15
CA TYR A 21 12.00 -6.86 2.30
C TYR A 21 12.01 -7.94 3.40
N ASN A 22 12.59 -9.10 3.15
CA ASN A 22 12.93 -10.09 4.18
C ASN A 22 14.32 -9.84 4.79
N SER A 23 15.08 -8.88 4.28
CA SER A 23 16.38 -8.51 4.82
C SER A 23 16.23 -7.74 6.14
N PRO A 24 17.13 -7.95 7.11
CA PRO A 24 17.11 -7.19 8.36
C PRO A 24 17.57 -5.73 8.21
N ASN A 25 18.04 -5.34 7.03
CA ASN A 25 18.66 -4.02 6.80
C ASN A 25 17.70 -2.97 6.22
N ILE A 26 16.40 -3.19 6.28
CA ILE A 26 15.42 -2.20 5.82
C ILE A 26 15.33 -1.06 6.83
N PRO A 27 15.48 0.21 6.42
CA PRO A 27 15.33 1.35 7.29
C PRO A 27 13.85 1.62 7.58
N TRP A 28 13.34 1.02 8.65
CA TRP A 28 11.96 1.21 9.08
C TRP A 28 11.84 2.43 10.01
N ALA A 29 10.88 3.31 9.73
CA ALA A 29 10.37 4.28 10.67
C ALA A 29 9.17 3.67 11.40
N MET A 30 9.13 3.79 12.72
CA MET A 30 8.03 3.33 13.56
C MET A 30 7.00 4.45 13.71
N GLY A 31 5.71 4.13 13.67
CA GLY A 31 4.64 5.07 13.87
C GLY A 31 3.33 4.39 14.25
N ASP A 32 2.37 5.21 14.64
CA ASP A 32 1.03 4.76 14.93
C ASP A 32 0.22 4.59 13.65
N ILE A 33 -0.75 3.69 13.69
CA ILE A 33 -1.75 3.54 12.63
C ILE A 33 -2.85 4.57 12.89
N LEU A 34 -3.37 5.17 11.81
CA LEU A 34 -4.57 6.00 11.92
C LEU A 34 -5.78 5.09 12.05
N TYR A 35 -6.47 5.18 13.17
CA TYR A 35 -7.74 4.53 13.41
C TYR A 35 -8.87 5.57 13.40
N ASP A 36 -10.06 5.13 13.02
CA ASP A 36 -11.28 5.90 13.25
C ASP A 36 -11.69 5.68 14.72
N ASP A 37 -11.63 6.72 15.53
CA ASP A 37 -11.91 6.67 16.97
C ASP A 37 -13.33 6.16 17.29
N GLU A 38 -14.28 6.34 16.38
CA GLU A 38 -15.66 5.85 16.54
C GLU A 38 -15.79 4.34 16.32
N ILE A 39 -14.93 3.76 15.44
CA ILE A 39 -15.02 2.34 15.05
C ILE A 39 -14.10 1.47 15.90
N ASN A 40 -13.00 2.00 16.42
CA ASN A 40 -11.89 1.22 16.99
C ASN A 40 -11.60 1.49 18.48
N SER A 41 -12.61 1.78 19.29
CA SER A 41 -12.46 1.84 20.76
C SER A 41 -11.92 0.54 21.40
N GLU A 42 -11.87 -0.56 20.63
CA GLU A 42 -11.37 -1.86 21.07
C GLU A 42 -9.90 -2.13 20.73
N VAL A 43 -9.25 -1.27 19.93
CA VAL A 43 -7.82 -1.47 19.58
C VAL A 43 -7.00 -1.09 20.82
N SER A 44 -6.24 -2.05 21.32
CA SER A 44 -5.26 -1.78 22.37
C SER A 44 -4.22 -0.79 21.84
N ILE A 45 -3.83 0.17 22.67
CA ILE A 45 -2.71 1.06 22.36
C ILE A 45 -1.41 0.30 22.04
N LEU A 46 -1.29 -0.94 22.53
CA LEU A 46 -0.17 -1.83 22.27
C LEU A 46 -0.22 -2.44 20.87
N ASP A 47 -1.41 -2.50 20.25
CA ASP A 47 -1.60 -3.02 18.89
C ASP A 47 -1.59 -1.91 17.84
N ASN A 48 -1.54 -0.64 18.26
CA ASN A 48 -1.48 0.52 17.37
C ASN A 48 -0.05 0.79 16.92
N LEU A 49 0.48 -0.09 16.10
CA LEU A 49 1.88 -0.02 15.64
C LEU A 49 2.00 -0.40 14.18
N GLN A 50 2.71 0.42 13.41
CA GLN A 50 3.17 0.10 12.08
C GLN A 50 4.62 0.53 11.87
N PHE A 51 5.26 -0.10 10.89
CA PHE A 51 6.55 0.30 10.39
C PHE A 51 6.42 0.79 8.96
N ILE A 52 7.04 1.91 8.65
CA ILE A 52 6.95 2.56 7.34
C ILE A 52 8.35 2.68 6.75
N ASN A 53 8.50 2.26 5.50
CA ASN A 53 9.69 2.54 4.70
C ASN A 53 9.28 3.46 3.53
N PRO A 54 9.55 4.78 3.57
CA PRO A 54 9.32 5.67 2.46
C PRO A 54 10.34 5.38 1.35
N VAL A 55 9.84 5.25 0.12
CA VAL A 55 10.65 4.93 -1.06
C VAL A 55 10.74 6.10 -2.03
N TYR A 56 9.61 6.79 -2.23
CA TYR A 56 9.51 7.97 -3.07
C TYR A 56 8.63 9.02 -2.40
N SER A 57 9.13 10.24 -2.28
CA SER A 57 8.43 11.38 -1.67
C SER A 57 9.04 12.69 -2.15
N MET A 58 8.26 13.78 -2.10
CA MET A 58 8.73 15.13 -2.49
C MET A 58 9.34 15.14 -3.91
N ASN A 59 8.71 14.43 -4.85
CA ASN A 59 9.11 14.34 -6.26
C ASN A 59 10.50 13.71 -6.51
N GLN A 60 10.99 12.89 -5.58
CA GLN A 60 12.28 12.20 -5.73
C GLN A 60 12.31 10.86 -5.00
N PRO A 61 13.15 9.91 -5.44
CA PRO A 61 13.50 8.76 -4.64
C PRO A 61 14.16 9.18 -3.33
N VAL A 62 13.66 8.64 -2.21
CA VAL A 62 14.22 8.90 -0.87
C VAL A 62 14.88 7.66 -0.27
N SER A 63 14.88 6.55 -1.01
CA SER A 63 15.50 5.29 -0.64
C SER A 63 16.17 4.65 -1.86
N GLN A 64 17.30 3.97 -1.64
CA GLN A 64 17.93 3.13 -2.67
C GLN A 64 17.03 1.95 -3.09
N LEU A 65 16.03 1.61 -2.28
CA LEU A 65 15.07 0.56 -2.60
C LEU A 65 14.12 0.94 -3.74
N PHE A 66 14.14 2.20 -4.21
CA PHE A 66 13.31 2.65 -5.33
C PHE A 66 13.53 1.82 -6.60
N GLU A 67 14.75 1.39 -6.87
CA GLU A 67 15.09 0.61 -8.07
C GLU A 67 14.32 -0.70 -8.17
N TYR A 68 14.01 -1.36 -7.05
CA TYR A 68 13.24 -2.60 -7.01
C TYR A 68 11.78 -2.41 -7.44
N TRP A 69 11.28 -1.17 -7.43
CA TRP A 69 9.89 -0.85 -7.79
C TRP A 69 9.73 -0.40 -9.26
N ILE A 70 10.84 -0.21 -9.99
CA ILE A 70 10.79 0.19 -11.41
C ILE A 70 9.98 -0.79 -12.27
N PRO A 71 10.08 -2.13 -12.12
CA PRO A 71 9.24 -3.06 -12.89
C PRO A 71 7.74 -2.85 -12.65
N LEU A 72 7.33 -2.61 -11.40
CA LEU A 72 5.94 -2.30 -11.07
C LEU A 72 5.49 -1.00 -11.73
N LEU A 73 6.30 0.05 -11.64
CA LEU A 73 5.98 1.35 -12.25
C LEU A 73 5.78 1.25 -13.76
N LYS A 74 6.58 0.48 -14.46
CA LYS A 74 6.40 0.22 -15.90
C LYS A 74 5.06 -0.42 -16.23
N LYS A 75 4.55 -1.29 -15.34
CA LYS A 75 3.26 -1.99 -15.52
C LYS A 75 2.04 -1.13 -15.12
N THR A 76 2.21 -0.14 -14.24
CA THR A 76 1.11 0.74 -13.81
C THR A 76 0.73 1.83 -14.83
N LYS A 77 1.55 2.05 -15.86
CA LYS A 77 1.39 3.16 -16.82
C LYS A 77 1.45 4.54 -16.15
N ALA A 78 2.14 4.65 -15.02
CA ALA A 78 2.35 5.91 -14.33
C ALA A 78 3.17 6.88 -15.21
N VAL A 79 2.70 8.09 -15.37
CA VAL A 79 3.42 9.18 -16.06
C VAL A 79 4.07 10.14 -15.07
N ALA A 80 3.59 10.16 -13.82
CA ALA A 80 4.19 10.88 -12.71
C ALA A 80 3.88 10.18 -11.40
N LEU A 81 4.78 10.30 -10.43
CA LEU A 81 4.64 9.75 -9.09
C LEU A 81 4.40 10.86 -8.08
N TYR A 82 3.57 10.58 -7.10
CA TYR A 82 3.42 11.42 -5.92
C TYR A 82 4.13 10.81 -4.71
N SER A 83 3.84 9.55 -4.38
CA SER A 83 4.47 8.86 -3.25
C SER A 83 4.54 7.35 -3.45
N ILE A 84 5.53 6.72 -2.85
CA ILE A 84 5.64 5.27 -2.65
C ILE A 84 6.08 5.05 -1.21
N LYS A 85 5.32 4.26 -0.46
CA LYS A 85 5.67 3.82 0.90
C LYS A 85 5.36 2.35 1.07
N ILE A 86 6.19 1.66 1.84
CA ILE A 86 5.96 0.28 2.26
C ILE A 86 5.49 0.31 3.70
N ASN A 87 4.37 -0.34 3.97
CA ASN A 87 3.82 -0.47 5.31
C ASN A 87 3.94 -1.93 5.76
N LEU A 88 4.56 -2.12 6.92
CA LEU A 88 4.59 -3.38 7.65
C LEU A 88 3.71 -3.23 8.88
N ASN A 89 2.61 -3.96 8.91
CA ASN A 89 1.71 -4.04 10.05
C ASN A 89 1.97 -5.35 10.79
N PRO A 90 2.45 -5.31 12.06
CA PRO A 90 2.65 -6.51 12.86
C PRO A 90 1.38 -7.32 13.03
N ARG A 91 1.55 -8.61 13.31
CA ARG A 91 0.46 -9.51 13.69
C ARG A 91 -0.23 -9.02 14.96
N THR A 92 -1.55 -9.17 14.97
CA THR A 92 -2.40 -8.87 16.14
C THR A 92 -3.23 -10.11 16.54
N PRO A 93 -3.79 -10.18 17.76
CA PRO A 93 -4.61 -11.33 18.20
C PRO A 93 -5.89 -11.54 17.38
N LYS A 94 -6.47 -10.47 16.85
CA LYS A 94 -7.61 -10.48 15.92
C LYS A 94 -7.34 -9.47 14.80
N ILE A 95 -8.04 -9.58 13.68
CA ILE A 95 -7.95 -8.58 12.61
C ILE A 95 -8.56 -7.27 13.11
N TYR A 96 -7.78 -6.19 13.04
CA TYR A 96 -8.26 -4.83 13.23
C TYR A 96 -8.32 -4.13 11.87
N GLU A 97 -9.46 -3.53 11.54
CA GLU A 97 -9.56 -2.57 10.44
C GLU A 97 -9.06 -1.21 10.91
N HIS A 98 -8.25 -0.55 10.08
CA HIS A 98 -7.79 0.81 10.34
C HIS A 98 -8.89 1.82 9.97
N GLY A 99 -8.67 3.12 10.22
CA GLY A 99 -9.65 4.14 9.85
C GLY A 99 -9.81 4.29 8.33
N LEU A 100 -11.04 4.48 7.87
CA LEU A 100 -11.32 4.81 6.47
C LEU A 100 -10.74 6.18 6.13
N HIS A 101 -9.92 6.25 5.10
CA HIS A 101 -9.22 7.48 4.67
C HIS A 101 -9.02 7.53 3.17
N THR A 102 -8.62 8.69 2.69
CA THR A 102 -8.06 8.89 1.36
C THR A 102 -6.60 9.27 1.50
N ASP A 103 -5.74 8.77 0.61
CA ASP A 103 -4.29 9.03 0.68
C ASP A 103 -3.92 10.45 0.27
N THR A 104 -4.74 11.10 -0.55
CA THR A 104 -4.43 12.42 -1.13
C THR A 104 -5.67 13.31 -1.15
N GLY A 105 -5.46 14.63 -1.05
CA GLY A 105 -6.50 15.64 -1.22
C GLY A 105 -6.79 16.03 -2.68
N PHE A 106 -6.25 15.32 -3.65
CA PHE A 106 -6.40 15.58 -5.08
C PHE A 106 -6.58 14.28 -5.87
N MET A 107 -7.12 14.40 -7.09
CA MET A 107 -7.40 13.25 -7.94
C MET A 107 -6.14 12.67 -8.58
N CYS A 108 -5.88 11.41 -8.27
CA CYS A 108 -4.85 10.58 -8.89
C CYS A 108 -5.27 9.10 -8.82
N LYS A 109 -4.36 8.19 -9.06
CA LYS A 109 -4.52 6.76 -8.76
C LYS A 109 -3.84 6.42 -7.45
N THR A 110 -4.53 5.66 -6.62
CA THR A 110 -3.95 4.92 -5.50
C THR A 110 -3.79 3.47 -5.90
N GLY A 111 -2.66 2.88 -5.57
CA GLY A 111 -2.39 1.47 -5.76
C GLY A 111 -1.90 0.82 -4.49
N VAL A 112 -2.33 -0.43 -4.25
CA VAL A 112 -1.85 -1.29 -3.17
C VAL A 112 -1.27 -2.56 -3.79
N PHE A 113 -0.01 -2.85 -3.51
CA PHE A 113 0.66 -4.08 -3.94
C PHE A 113 0.98 -4.93 -2.71
N TYR A 114 0.51 -6.18 -2.72
CA TYR A 114 0.68 -7.09 -1.60
C TYR A 114 1.98 -7.90 -1.77
N ILE A 115 2.90 -7.75 -0.82
CA ILE A 115 4.22 -8.40 -0.86
C ILE A 115 4.15 -9.80 -0.24
N ASN A 116 3.20 -10.04 0.67
CA ASN A 116 2.97 -11.37 1.26
C ASN A 116 1.48 -11.70 1.35
N SER A 117 1.17 -12.99 1.27
CA SER A 117 -0.18 -13.50 1.52
C SER A 117 -0.44 -13.62 3.02
N ASN A 118 -1.61 -13.17 3.46
CA ASN A 118 -2.10 -13.28 4.84
C ASN A 118 -3.62 -13.10 4.87
N ASP A 119 -4.24 -13.26 6.04
CA ASP A 119 -5.69 -13.11 6.25
C ASP A 119 -6.17 -11.66 6.38
N GLY A 120 -5.24 -10.68 6.33
CA GLY A 120 -5.61 -9.27 6.25
C GLY A 120 -6.12 -8.89 4.85
N TYR A 121 -6.70 -7.70 4.74
CA TYR A 121 -7.31 -7.21 3.51
C TYR A 121 -7.24 -5.68 3.41
N THR A 122 -7.63 -5.16 2.26
CA THR A 122 -7.99 -3.75 2.07
C THR A 122 -9.49 -3.66 1.92
N SER A 123 -10.16 -2.86 2.75
CA SER A 123 -11.59 -2.60 2.69
C SER A 123 -11.88 -1.23 2.08
N PHE A 124 -13.07 -1.07 1.52
CA PHE A 124 -13.56 0.16 0.92
C PHE A 124 -14.88 0.57 1.57
N GLU A 125 -15.23 1.86 1.50
CA GLU A 125 -16.44 2.41 2.11
C GLU A 125 -17.74 1.72 1.62
N ASP A 126 -17.75 1.18 0.40
CA ASP A 126 -18.87 0.42 -0.18
C ASP A 126 -18.98 -1.04 0.34
N GLY A 127 -18.11 -1.46 1.26
CA GLY A 127 -18.07 -2.80 1.81
C GLY A 127 -17.24 -3.79 0.99
N THR A 128 -16.68 -3.39 -0.16
CA THR A 128 -15.76 -4.23 -0.94
C THR A 128 -14.52 -4.55 -0.12
N LYS A 129 -14.09 -5.83 -0.14
CA LYS A 129 -12.85 -6.29 0.51
C LYS A 129 -11.95 -6.96 -0.51
N VAL A 130 -10.67 -6.63 -0.47
CA VAL A 130 -9.65 -7.23 -1.32
C VAL A 130 -8.60 -7.88 -0.44
N GLU A 131 -8.53 -9.22 -0.50
CA GLU A 131 -7.63 -10.04 0.31
C GLU A 131 -6.17 -9.80 -0.02
N SER A 132 -5.30 -9.90 0.99
CA SER A 132 -3.85 -9.82 0.86
C SER A 132 -3.31 -11.11 0.24
N VAL A 133 -3.19 -11.14 -1.07
CA VAL A 133 -2.56 -12.21 -1.85
C VAL A 133 -1.25 -11.70 -2.43
N GLU A 134 -0.16 -12.41 -2.20
CA GLU A 134 1.16 -11.98 -2.71
C GLU A 134 1.14 -11.79 -4.22
N ASN A 135 1.89 -10.79 -4.70
CA ASN A 135 1.97 -10.39 -6.10
C ASN A 135 0.62 -9.95 -6.70
N ARG A 136 -0.34 -9.54 -5.86
CA ARG A 136 -1.58 -8.88 -6.28
C ARG A 136 -1.39 -7.37 -6.27
N PHE A 137 -1.85 -6.70 -7.32
CA PHE A 137 -1.93 -5.24 -7.39
C PHE A 137 -3.38 -4.79 -7.50
N VAL A 138 -3.77 -3.87 -6.65
CA VAL A 138 -5.09 -3.25 -6.65
C VAL A 138 -4.92 -1.78 -6.96
N SER A 139 -5.70 -1.23 -7.89
CA SER A 139 -5.70 0.20 -8.18
C SER A 139 -7.10 0.77 -8.24
N PHE A 140 -7.23 1.99 -7.76
CA PHE A 140 -8.48 2.73 -7.67
C PHE A 140 -8.24 4.23 -7.70
N ASN A 141 -9.31 5.03 -7.82
CA ASN A 141 -9.17 6.48 -7.75
C ASN A 141 -8.92 6.93 -6.32
N SER A 142 -8.06 7.92 -6.13
CA SER A 142 -7.64 8.41 -4.81
C SER A 142 -8.74 9.03 -3.95
N ASP A 143 -9.90 9.37 -4.53
CA ASP A 143 -11.10 9.84 -3.82
C ASP A 143 -11.90 8.72 -3.15
N MET A 144 -11.59 7.46 -3.45
CA MET A 144 -12.24 6.32 -2.80
C MET A 144 -11.66 6.10 -1.42
N LYS A 145 -12.52 6.24 -0.40
CA LYS A 145 -12.11 5.92 0.97
C LYS A 145 -11.87 4.43 1.11
N HIS A 146 -10.74 4.11 1.72
CA HIS A 146 -10.29 2.75 1.94
C HIS A 146 -9.59 2.63 3.28
N SER A 147 -9.41 1.39 3.72
CA SER A 147 -8.72 1.06 4.94
C SER A 147 -7.86 -0.19 4.74
N GLY A 148 -6.72 -0.24 5.39
CA GLY A 148 -5.96 -1.46 5.57
C GLY A 148 -6.39 -2.21 6.83
N THR A 149 -5.83 -3.40 7.04
CA THR A 149 -6.02 -4.19 8.26
C THR A 149 -4.69 -4.70 8.79
N SER A 150 -4.70 -5.19 10.04
CA SER A 150 -3.69 -6.12 10.54
C SER A 150 -3.86 -7.52 9.94
N CYS A 151 -3.10 -8.51 10.42
CA CYS A 151 -3.28 -9.92 10.10
C CYS A 151 -3.12 -10.77 11.36
N THR A 152 -3.59 -12.03 11.32
CA THR A 152 -3.48 -12.95 12.47
C THR A 152 -2.66 -14.21 12.17
N ASN A 153 -2.54 -14.60 10.92
CA ASN A 153 -1.96 -15.87 10.47
C ASN A 153 -0.53 -15.76 9.93
N GLN A 154 0.05 -14.56 9.88
CA GLN A 154 1.44 -14.30 9.51
C GLN A 154 2.11 -13.40 10.55
N LYS A 155 3.45 -13.30 10.55
CA LYS A 155 4.18 -12.41 11.46
C LYS A 155 3.81 -10.94 11.27
N TYR A 156 3.50 -10.57 10.04
CA TYR A 156 3.14 -9.22 9.62
C TYR A 156 2.38 -9.25 8.30
N ARG A 157 1.65 -8.19 8.03
CA ARG A 157 1.12 -7.84 6.72
C ARG A 157 2.03 -6.79 6.10
N LEU A 158 2.49 -7.05 4.88
CA LEU A 158 3.44 -6.20 4.18
C LEU A 158 2.86 -5.76 2.84
N VAL A 159 2.69 -4.45 2.67
CA VAL A 159 2.11 -3.86 1.45
C VAL A 159 2.90 -2.64 1.01
N MET A 160 2.92 -2.41 -0.29
CA MET A 160 3.36 -1.15 -0.88
C MET A 160 2.14 -0.32 -1.27
N ASN A 161 2.10 0.93 -0.83
CA ASN A 161 1.15 1.93 -1.27
C ASN A 161 1.83 2.89 -2.25
N ILE A 162 1.16 3.16 -3.36
CA ILE A 162 1.62 4.09 -4.37
C ILE A 162 0.52 5.06 -4.76
N ASN A 163 0.86 6.35 -4.87
CA ASN A 163 0.00 7.37 -5.47
C ASN A 163 0.66 7.91 -6.72
N TYR A 164 -0.05 7.87 -7.86
CA TYR A 164 0.51 8.17 -9.17
C TYR A 164 -0.54 8.75 -10.13
N PHE A 165 -0.05 9.42 -11.16
CA PHE A 165 -0.88 9.96 -12.23
C PHE A 165 -0.77 9.10 -13.48
N GLU A 166 -1.91 8.82 -14.10
CA GLU A 166 -2.00 8.29 -15.47
C GLU A 166 -2.22 9.45 -16.47
N ALA A 167 -1.89 9.23 -17.73
CA ALA A 167 -2.02 10.27 -18.78
C ALA A 167 -3.42 10.90 -18.85
N LYS A 168 -4.48 10.16 -18.55
CA LYS A 168 -5.87 10.66 -18.54
C LYS A 168 -6.16 11.73 -17.50
N PHE A 169 -5.30 11.86 -16.44
CA PHE A 169 -5.43 12.91 -15.43
C PHE A 169 -4.65 14.17 -15.78
N ILE A 170 -3.87 14.14 -16.86
CA ILE A 170 -3.11 15.28 -17.38
C ILE A 170 -3.86 15.87 -18.56
N ASN A 171 -5.13 16.21 -18.37
CA ASN A 171 -5.84 17.02 -19.36
C ASN A 171 -5.32 18.46 -19.29
N LEU A 172 -4.23 18.73 -20.00
CA LEU A 172 -3.87 20.09 -20.35
C LEU A 172 -4.96 20.58 -21.32
N PRO A 173 -5.60 21.73 -21.04
CA PRO A 173 -6.48 22.34 -22.04
C PRO A 173 -5.61 22.62 -23.27
N HIS A 174 -5.96 22.00 -24.40
CA HIS A 174 -5.37 22.36 -25.67
C HIS A 174 -5.67 23.84 -25.91
N LYS A 175 -4.61 24.67 -25.90
CA LYS A 175 -4.67 26.06 -26.32
C LYS A 175 -4.87 26.11 -27.84
#